data_6aee09d2ecff4b18b546e259e2dc54ad
#
_entry.id   6aee09d2ecff4b18b546e259e2dc54ad
#
_cell.length_a   1.000
_cell.length_b   1.000
_cell.length_c   1.000
_cell.angle_alpha   90.00
_cell.angle_beta   90.00
_cell.angle_gamma   90.00
#
_symmetry.space_group_name_H-M   'P 1'
#
loop_
_entity.id
_entity.type
_entity.pdbx_description
1 polymer ?
#
loop_
_entity_poly.entity_id
_entity_poly.type
_entity_poly.pdbx_seq_one_letter_code
_entity_poly.pdbx_strand_id
1 'polypeptide(L)' 'MNTLEIKGDWNITKGKLKQKWAKLTDDDLKFVKGQQEELLGRIQKRTGETREAVEKAIKEYNDACGCK' A
#
# COMPACT_ATOMS: atom_id res chain seq x y z
N MET A 1 7.43 -10.60 13.96
CA MET A 1 7.21 -10.32 12.75
C MET A 1 6.00 -9.57 12.52
N ASN A 2 6.09 -8.63 11.81
CA ASN A 2 4.96 -7.77 11.62
C ASN A 2 4.36 -7.97 10.29
N THR A 3 3.12 -8.30 10.29
CA THR A 3 2.37 -8.42 9.08
C THR A 3 1.60 -7.14 8.87
N LEU A 4 1.73 -6.58 7.71
CA LEU A 4 1.00 -5.39 7.40
C LEU A 4 -0.48 -5.72 7.32
N GLU A 5 -1.27 -5.04 8.13
CA GLU A 5 -2.71 -5.23 8.12
C GLU A 5 -3.36 -4.14 7.30
N ILE A 6 -4.18 -4.55 6.37
CA ILE A 6 -4.90 -3.60 5.54
C ILE A 6 -6.36 -3.68 5.92
N LYS A 7 -6.85 -2.62 6.50
CA LYS A 7 -8.23 -2.54 6.95
C LYS A 7 -8.99 -1.54 6.12
N GLY A 8 -10.29 -1.66 6.16
CA GLY A 8 -11.11 -0.69 5.49
C GLY A 8 -11.10 -0.86 3.99
N ASP A 9 -11.35 0.21 3.30
CA ASP A 9 -11.51 0.16 1.86
C ASP A 9 -10.17 0.32 1.16
N TRP A 10 -9.66 -0.76 0.63
CA TRP A 10 -8.39 -0.71 -0.06
C TRP A 10 -8.43 0.21 -1.27
N ASN A 11 -9.59 0.37 -1.88
CA ASN A 11 -9.69 1.24 -3.05
C ASN A 11 -9.32 2.68 -2.71
N ILE A 12 -9.70 3.14 -1.55
CA ILE A 12 -9.35 4.49 -1.12
C ILE A 12 -7.85 4.59 -0.88
N THR A 13 -7.30 3.62 -0.18
CA THR A 13 -5.87 3.61 0.10
C THR A 13 -5.08 3.54 -1.21
N LYS A 14 -5.55 2.73 -2.14
CA LYS A 14 -4.89 2.58 -3.43
C LYS A 14 -4.85 3.92 -4.16
N GLY A 15 -5.96 4.62 -4.14
CA GLY A 15 -6.01 5.92 -4.80
C GLY A 15 -5.01 6.90 -4.23
N LYS A 16 -4.88 6.91 -2.91
CA LYS A 16 -3.93 7.80 -2.27
C LYS A 16 -2.49 7.41 -2.60
N LEU A 17 -2.21 6.14 -2.65
CA LEU A 17 -0.87 5.68 -3.01
C LEU A 17 -0.52 6.07 -4.43
N LYS A 18 -1.47 5.98 -5.33
CA LYS A 18 -1.23 6.38 -6.72
C LYS A 18 -0.94 7.88 -6.81
N GLN A 19 -1.56 8.65 -5.94
CA GLN A 19 -1.29 10.08 -5.92
C GLN A 19 0.09 10.37 -5.34
N LYS A 20 0.47 9.61 -4.33
CA LYS A 20 1.78 9.81 -3.73
C LYS A 20 2.90 9.39 -4.67
N TRP A 21 2.73 8.26 -5.31
CA TRP A 21 3.73 7.73 -6.22
C TRP A 21 3.07 7.54 -7.58
N ALA A 22 3.20 8.51 -8.44
CA ALA A 22 2.52 8.49 -9.73
C ALA A 22 2.92 7.30 -10.60
N LYS A 23 4.05 6.70 -10.31
CA LYS A 23 4.50 5.55 -11.08
C LYS A 23 3.65 4.31 -10.84
N LEU A 24 2.90 4.27 -9.76
CA LEU A 24 2.10 3.11 -9.44
C LEU A 24 0.89 3.02 -10.36
N THR A 25 0.57 1.78 -10.72
CA THR A 25 -0.63 1.52 -11.52
C THR A 25 -1.56 0.62 -10.72
N ASP A 26 -2.75 0.43 -11.25
CA ASP A 26 -3.70 -0.45 -10.59
C ASP A 26 -3.14 -1.86 -10.45
N ASP A 27 -2.41 -2.33 -11.45
CA ASP A 27 -1.82 -3.65 -11.40
C ASP A 27 -0.80 -3.76 -10.28
N ASP A 28 -0.02 -2.70 -10.09
CA ASP A 28 0.98 -2.70 -9.04
C ASP A 28 0.33 -2.74 -7.67
N LEU A 29 -0.86 -2.20 -7.55
CA LEU A 29 -1.54 -2.11 -6.28
C LEU A 29 -2.65 -3.15 -6.12
N LYS A 30 -2.63 -4.16 -6.96
CA LYS A 30 -3.60 -5.23 -6.84
C LYS A 30 -3.33 -5.99 -5.54
N PHE A 31 -4.30 -5.96 -4.66
CA PHE A 31 -4.15 -6.57 -3.36
C PHE A 31 -4.88 -7.88 -3.29
N VAL A 32 -4.18 -8.92 -2.90
CA VAL A 32 -4.77 -10.21 -2.65
C VAL A 32 -4.60 -10.51 -1.17
N LYS A 33 -5.69 -10.81 -0.53
CA LYS A 33 -5.68 -11.08 0.90
C LYS A 33 -4.68 -12.18 1.22
N GLY A 34 -3.81 -11.91 2.16
CA GLY A 34 -2.79 -12.86 2.55
C GLY A 34 -1.49 -12.72 1.79
N GLN A 35 -1.44 -11.80 0.83
CA GLN A 35 -0.23 -11.61 0.04
C GLN A 35 0.29 -10.18 0.14
N GLN A 36 0.27 -9.66 1.35
CA GLN A 36 0.70 -8.29 1.56
C GLN A 36 2.17 -8.08 1.21
N GLU A 37 2.99 -9.11 1.45
CA GLU A 37 4.41 -8.96 1.16
C GLU A 37 4.67 -8.83 -0.33
N GLU A 38 3.90 -9.54 -1.11
CA GLU A 38 4.02 -9.44 -2.55
C GLU A 38 3.66 -8.04 -3.01
N LEU A 39 2.60 -7.50 -2.44
CA LEU A 39 2.19 -6.15 -2.73
C LEU A 39 3.29 -5.15 -2.41
N LEU A 40 3.89 -5.30 -1.24
CA LEU A 40 4.96 -4.42 -0.84
C LEU A 40 6.14 -4.50 -1.81
N GLY A 41 6.48 -5.72 -2.22
CA GLY A 41 7.57 -5.90 -3.14
C GLY A 41 7.34 -5.23 -4.48
N ARG A 42 6.12 -5.32 -4.97
CA ARG A 42 5.79 -4.67 -6.23
C ARG A 42 5.93 -3.15 -6.12
N ILE A 43 5.43 -2.59 -5.04
CA ILE A 43 5.51 -1.16 -4.86
C ILE A 43 6.95 -0.71 -4.73
N GLN A 44 7.74 -1.46 -3.97
CA GLN A 44 9.16 -1.13 -3.82
C GLN A 44 9.86 -1.14 -5.18
N LYS A 45 9.58 -2.14 -5.95
CA LYS A 45 10.24 -2.27 -7.24
C LYS A 45 9.85 -1.14 -8.17
N ARG A 46 8.60 -0.74 -8.11
CA ARG A 46 8.12 0.30 -9.01
C ARG A 46 8.58 1.69 -8.59
N THR A 47 8.61 1.95 -7.28
CA THR A 47 8.92 3.27 -6.79
C THR A 47 10.38 3.44 -6.39
N GLY A 48 11.07 2.37 -6.11
CA GLY A 48 12.43 2.44 -5.62
C GLY A 48 12.51 2.79 -4.15
N GLU A 49 11.39 2.77 -3.44
CA GLU A 49 11.38 3.10 -2.03
C GLU A 49 11.75 1.89 -1.19
N THR A 50 12.08 2.17 0.07
CA THR A 50 12.36 1.08 0.99
C THR A 50 11.06 0.45 1.46
N ARG A 51 11.17 -0.76 1.96
CA ARG A 51 9.99 -1.42 2.50
C ARG A 51 9.37 -0.62 3.63
N GLU A 52 10.22 -0.06 4.49
CA GLU A 52 9.71 0.73 5.59
C GLU A 52 8.90 1.92 5.10
N ALA A 53 9.41 2.60 4.09
CA ALA A 53 8.71 3.75 3.56
C ALA A 53 7.36 3.36 2.98
N VAL A 54 7.33 2.23 2.28
CA VAL A 54 6.08 1.76 1.68
C VAL A 54 5.09 1.36 2.75
N GLU A 55 5.55 0.60 3.74
CA GLU A 55 4.67 0.17 4.82
C GLU A 55 4.10 1.36 5.58
N LYS A 56 4.95 2.33 5.83
CA LYS A 56 4.50 3.50 6.57
C LYS A 56 3.43 4.26 5.79
N ALA A 57 3.64 4.42 4.50
CA ALA A 57 2.67 5.13 3.69
C ALA A 57 1.34 4.40 3.65
N ILE A 58 1.38 3.09 3.46
CA ILE A 58 0.15 2.32 3.42
C ILE A 58 -0.57 2.39 4.76
N LYS A 59 0.18 2.26 5.83
CA LYS A 59 -0.43 2.30 7.16
C LYS A 59 -1.07 3.65 7.43
N GLU A 60 -0.40 4.71 7.06
CA GLU A 60 -0.96 6.04 7.28
C GLU A 60 -2.25 6.24 6.51
N TYR A 61 -2.23 5.88 5.25
CA TYR A 61 -3.42 6.08 4.44
C TYR A 61 -4.54 5.16 4.88
N ASN A 62 -4.19 3.95 5.25
CA ASN A 62 -5.22 3.01 5.69
C ASN A 62 -5.85 3.47 7.00
N ASP A 63 -5.03 3.97 7.92
CA ASP A 63 -5.55 4.49 9.16
C ASP A 63 -6.45 5.69 8.94
N ALA A 64 -6.03 6.56 8.05
CA ALA A 64 -6.80 7.75 7.76
C ALA A 64 -8.15 7.38 7.16
N CYS A 65 -8.17 6.35 6.33
CA CYS A 65 -9.41 5.91 5.74
C CYS A 65 -10.31 5.27 6.78
N GLY A 66 -9.71 4.55 7.71
CA GLY A 66 -10.48 3.86 8.71
C GLY A 66 -10.84 4.73 9.87
N CYS A 67 -10.44 5.96 9.87
CA CYS A 67 -10.59 6.75 11.02
C CYS A 67 -11.96 7.02 11.19
N LYS A 68 -12.46 6.67 11.82
CA LYS A 68 -13.66 7.02 12.24
C LYS A 68 -14.38 7.72 11.55
#